data_0275384dbdac3738c4b2cff95f198265
#
_entry.id   0275384dbdac3738c4b2cff95f198265
#
_cell.length_a   1.000
_cell.length_b   1.000
_cell.length_c   1.000
_cell.angle_alpha   90.00
_cell.angle_beta   90.00
_cell.angle_gamma   90.00
#
_symmetry.space_group_name_H-M   'P 1'
#
loop_
_entity.id
_entity.type
_entity.pdbx_description
1 polymer ?
#
loop_
_entity_poly.entity_id
_entity_poly.type
_entity_poly.pdbx_seq_one_letter_code
_entity_poly.pdbx_strand_id
1 'polypeptide(L)'
;MVFRALNPVLVRYLRVRAPDLAEDAAAETWVSVVRGMRTFEGDAAGFRSWLFTIARSKVVDAVRKAGRTPALLVDDWTGLEPPAVGDAGQEALAGLGTARAMRLVAQLPPEQAEIVSLRVLADLDVAAVATIVGKSPGAVRVAQHRALKRLAEIVAAEGGW
;
A
#
# COMPACT_ATOMS: atom_id res chain seq x y z
N MET A 1 17.04 14.08 3.59
CA MET A 1 16.80 13.33 4.75
C MET A 1 15.58 12.43 4.60
N VAL A 2 15.62 11.34 5.30
CA VAL A 2 14.63 10.25 5.20
C VAL A 2 13.18 10.73 5.36
N PHE A 3 12.93 11.59 6.35
CA PHE A 3 11.58 12.14 6.57
C PHE A 3 11.04 12.87 5.34
N ARG A 4 11.83 13.76 4.76
CA ARG A 4 11.39 14.55 3.58
C ARG A 4 11.13 13.67 2.36
N ALA A 5 11.91 12.59 2.21
CA ALA A 5 11.75 11.65 1.10
C ALA A 5 10.54 10.74 1.27
N LEU A 6 10.32 10.23 2.47
CA LEU A 6 9.31 9.18 2.73
C LEU A 6 7.98 9.68 3.26
N ASN A 7 7.94 10.86 3.90
CA ASN A 7 6.67 11.35 4.45
C ASN A 7 5.58 11.57 3.39
N PRO A 8 5.86 12.14 2.21
CA PRO A 8 4.83 12.27 1.17
C PRO A 8 4.27 10.92 0.72
N VAL A 9 5.14 9.91 0.59
CA VAL A 9 4.74 8.56 0.20
C VAL A 9 3.90 7.92 1.31
N LEU A 10 4.33 8.06 2.55
CA LEU A 10 3.62 7.56 3.73
C LEU A 10 2.21 8.15 3.81
N VAL A 11 2.09 9.46 3.67
CA VAL A 11 0.79 10.15 3.73
C VAL A 11 -0.12 9.68 2.61
N ARG A 12 0.39 9.49 1.40
CA ARG A 12 -0.40 8.97 0.27
C ARG A 12 -0.95 7.57 0.56
N TYR A 13 -0.10 6.69 1.06
CA TYR A 13 -0.55 5.34 1.47
C TYR A 13 -1.65 5.42 2.52
N LEU A 14 -1.46 6.22 3.55
CA LEU A 14 -2.42 6.36 4.63
C LEU A 14 -3.74 6.99 4.15
N ARG A 15 -3.69 7.92 3.20
CA ARG A 15 -4.89 8.52 2.59
C ARG A 15 -5.70 7.50 1.79
N VAL A 16 -5.06 6.54 1.16
CA VAL A 16 -5.75 5.44 0.48
C VAL A 16 -6.51 4.59 1.50
N ARG A 17 -5.94 4.39 2.69
CA ARG A 17 -6.54 3.57 3.76
C ARG A 17 -7.62 4.30 4.54
N ALA A 18 -7.36 5.54 4.94
CA ALA A 18 -8.27 6.34 5.75
C ALA A 18 -7.97 7.83 5.53
N PRO A 19 -8.61 8.47 4.53
CA PRO A 19 -8.26 9.84 4.13
C PRO A 19 -8.33 10.87 5.26
N ASP A 20 -9.32 10.75 6.13
CA ASP A 20 -9.55 11.69 7.24
C ASP A 20 -8.66 11.44 8.47
N LEU A 21 -7.97 10.29 8.52
CA LEU A 21 -7.11 9.92 9.64
C LEU A 21 -5.62 9.88 9.24
N ALA A 22 -5.32 10.15 7.98
CA ALA A 22 -4.00 9.93 7.40
C ALA A 22 -2.91 10.78 8.07
N GLU A 23 -3.15 12.05 8.31
CA GLU A 23 -2.14 12.95 8.88
C GLU A 23 -1.81 12.58 10.33
N ASP A 24 -2.82 12.26 11.14
CA ASP A 24 -2.62 11.81 12.51
C ASP A 24 -1.88 10.48 12.57
N ALA A 25 -2.26 9.54 11.72
CA ALA A 25 -1.59 8.25 11.62
C ALA A 25 -0.13 8.40 11.16
N ALA A 26 0.15 9.32 10.24
CA ALA A 26 1.51 9.62 9.82
C ALA A 26 2.35 10.19 10.97
N ALA A 27 1.80 11.13 11.72
CA ALA A 27 2.48 11.71 12.89
C ALA A 27 2.81 10.63 13.93
N GLU A 28 1.86 9.77 14.26
CA GLU A 28 2.07 8.66 15.19
C GLU A 28 3.10 7.66 14.68
N THR A 29 3.11 7.41 13.37
CA THR A 29 4.10 6.54 12.73
C THR A 29 5.51 7.10 12.95
N TRP A 30 5.72 8.39 12.69
CA TRP A 30 7.03 9.01 12.87
C TRP A 30 7.46 9.05 14.33
N VAL A 31 6.55 9.25 15.27
CA VAL A 31 6.86 9.15 16.70
C VAL A 31 7.38 7.75 17.05
N SER A 32 6.72 6.71 16.54
CA SER A 32 7.16 5.32 16.76
C SER A 32 8.51 5.03 16.10
N VAL A 33 8.75 5.59 14.91
CA VAL A 33 10.03 5.48 14.21
C VAL A 33 11.15 6.10 15.05
N VAL A 34 10.96 7.31 15.56
CA VAL A 34 11.96 7.99 16.38
C VAL A 34 12.28 7.17 17.64
N ARG A 35 11.25 6.63 18.29
CA ARG A 35 11.44 5.79 19.48
C ARG A 35 12.19 4.49 19.18
N GLY A 36 11.98 3.91 18.01
CA GLY A 36 12.60 2.65 17.62
C GLY A 36 13.92 2.78 16.88
N MET A 37 14.35 3.98 16.51
CA MET A 37 15.55 4.19 15.69
C MET A 37 16.83 3.60 16.30
N ARG A 38 16.95 3.65 17.61
CA ARG A 38 18.17 3.16 18.31
C ARG A 38 18.34 1.65 18.19
N THR A 39 17.25 0.93 18.03
CA THR A 39 17.24 -0.53 17.94
C THR A 39 17.07 -1.03 16.51
N PHE A 40 16.79 -0.14 15.57
CA PHE A 40 16.63 -0.54 14.18
C PHE A 40 17.98 -0.93 13.58
N GLU A 41 18.01 -2.11 12.97
CA GLU A 41 19.14 -2.61 12.19
C GLU A 41 18.66 -3.00 10.81
N GLY A 42 19.31 -2.53 9.76
CA GLY A 42 18.96 -2.85 8.39
C GLY A 42 19.37 -1.77 7.40
N ASP A 43 19.16 -2.07 6.15
CA ASP A 43 19.45 -1.15 5.04
C ASP A 43 18.24 -0.23 4.74
N ALA A 44 18.33 0.55 3.66
CA ALA A 44 17.28 1.47 3.25
C ALA A 44 15.98 0.73 2.91
N ALA A 45 16.05 -0.43 2.25
CA ALA A 45 14.88 -1.25 1.94
C ALA A 45 14.24 -1.81 3.22
N GLY A 46 15.04 -2.27 4.16
CA GLY A 46 14.57 -2.73 5.47
C GLY A 46 13.92 -1.62 6.28
N PHE A 47 14.49 -0.41 6.24
CA PHE A 47 13.89 0.76 6.89
C PHE A 47 12.51 1.09 6.30
N ARG A 48 12.40 1.09 4.99
CA ARG A 48 11.13 1.35 4.31
C ARG A 48 10.06 0.32 4.69
N SER A 49 10.42 -0.95 4.68
CA SER A 49 9.54 -2.05 5.10
C SER A 49 9.09 -1.87 6.55
N TRP A 50 10.01 -1.53 7.45
CA TRP A 50 9.72 -1.26 8.85
C TRP A 50 8.79 -0.06 9.05
N LEU A 51 9.05 1.04 8.32
CA LEU A 51 8.21 2.23 8.36
C LEU A 51 6.76 1.91 7.99
N PHE A 52 6.53 1.20 6.89
CA PHE A 52 5.18 0.86 6.43
C PHE A 52 4.51 -0.20 7.29
N THR A 53 5.26 -1.07 7.95
CA THR A 53 4.72 -1.99 8.97
C THR A 53 4.13 -1.19 10.14
N ILE A 54 4.87 -0.20 10.63
CA ILE A 54 4.38 0.68 11.70
C ILE A 54 3.16 1.48 11.22
N ALA A 55 3.24 2.05 10.03
CA ALA A 55 2.15 2.86 9.45
C ALA A 55 0.85 2.07 9.36
N ARG A 56 0.91 0.83 8.89
CA ARG A 56 -0.26 -0.04 8.81
C ARG A 56 -0.88 -0.29 10.18
N SER A 57 -0.06 -0.58 11.17
CA SER A 57 -0.51 -0.75 12.54
C SER A 57 -1.22 0.51 13.06
N LYS A 58 -0.65 1.69 12.81
CA LYS A 58 -1.23 2.95 13.27
C LYS A 58 -2.56 3.27 12.61
N VAL A 59 -2.68 3.06 11.30
CA VAL A 59 -3.95 3.33 10.61
C VAL A 59 -5.04 2.33 10.99
N VAL A 60 -4.70 1.07 11.21
CA VAL A 60 -5.66 0.06 11.69
C VAL A 60 -6.17 0.46 13.08
N ASP A 61 -5.28 0.84 13.98
CA ASP A 61 -5.66 1.30 15.33
C ASP A 61 -6.53 2.54 15.27
N ALA A 62 -6.18 3.51 14.43
CA ALA A 62 -6.96 4.75 14.26
C ALA A 62 -8.37 4.46 13.73
N VAL A 63 -8.50 3.56 12.78
CA VAL A 63 -9.80 3.14 12.24
C VAL A 63 -10.65 2.46 13.33
N ARG A 64 -10.05 1.60 14.14
CA ARG A 64 -10.75 0.95 15.26
C ARG A 64 -11.21 1.96 16.32
N LYS A 65 -10.35 2.91 16.69
CA LYS A 65 -10.68 3.97 17.66
C LYS A 65 -11.80 4.87 17.16
N ALA A 66 -11.89 5.09 15.84
CA ALA A 66 -12.97 5.86 15.24
C ALA A 66 -14.30 5.09 15.16
N GLY A 67 -14.35 3.85 15.66
CA GLY A 67 -15.55 3.02 15.63
C GLY A 67 -15.83 2.40 14.26
N ARG A 68 -14.87 2.45 13.35
CA ARG A 68 -15.00 1.85 12.01
C ARG A 68 -14.52 0.40 12.04
N THR A 69 -15.14 -0.42 11.22
CA THR A 69 -14.64 -1.78 11.00
C THR A 69 -13.49 -1.73 10.01
N PRO A 70 -12.28 -2.21 10.38
CA PRO A 70 -11.21 -2.34 9.39
C PRO A 70 -11.69 -3.22 8.25
N ALA A 71 -11.32 -2.88 7.01
CA ALA A 71 -11.64 -3.70 5.87
C ALA A 71 -11.07 -5.10 6.10
N LEU A 72 -11.95 -6.07 6.24
CA LEU A 72 -11.56 -7.47 6.39
C LEU A 72 -11.05 -7.97 5.04
N LEU A 73 -9.84 -8.49 5.07
CA LEU A 73 -9.28 -9.15 3.92
C LEU A 73 -9.99 -10.49 3.76
N VAL A 74 -10.86 -10.59 2.76
CA VAL A 74 -11.51 -11.85 2.45
C VAL A 74 -10.48 -12.73 1.75
N ASP A 75 -10.14 -13.82 2.39
CA ASP A 75 -9.10 -14.74 1.94
C ASP A 75 -9.68 -15.77 0.97
N ASP A 76 -10.07 -15.32 -0.21
CA ASP A 76 -10.70 -16.19 -1.22
C ASP A 76 -9.72 -16.58 -2.35
N TRP A 77 -8.43 -16.62 -2.02
CA TRP A 77 -7.36 -16.71 -3.01
C TRP A 77 -6.67 -18.07 -3.09
N THR A 78 -7.26 -19.08 -2.50
CA THR A 78 -6.66 -20.41 -2.49
C THR A 78 -6.69 -21.04 -3.88
N GLY A 79 -5.53 -21.19 -4.49
CA GLY A 79 -5.33 -22.10 -5.62
C GLY A 79 -5.17 -21.48 -7.00
N LEU A 80 -5.12 -20.14 -7.14
CA LEU A 80 -4.85 -19.54 -8.43
C LEU A 80 -3.41 -19.00 -8.47
N GLU A 81 -2.56 -19.66 -9.23
CA GLU A 81 -1.29 -19.05 -9.58
C GLU A 81 -1.56 -17.87 -10.52
N PRO A 82 -1.12 -16.66 -10.18
CA PRO A 82 -1.26 -15.56 -11.12
C PRO A 82 -0.39 -15.85 -12.35
N PRO A 83 -0.89 -15.55 -13.54
CA PRO A 83 -0.02 -15.53 -14.70
C PRO A 83 1.16 -14.60 -14.43
N ALA A 84 2.32 -14.90 -14.99
CA ALA A 84 3.46 -14.00 -14.89
C ALA A 84 3.05 -12.64 -15.47
N VAL A 85 2.76 -11.70 -14.57
CA VAL A 85 2.41 -10.34 -14.97
C VAL A 85 3.72 -9.64 -15.25
N GLY A 86 3.91 -9.23 -16.46
CA GLY A 86 4.96 -8.26 -16.76
C GLY A 86 4.70 -6.98 -15.99
N ASP A 87 5.74 -6.23 -15.71
CA ASP A 87 5.67 -4.97 -14.96
C ASP A 87 4.93 -3.85 -15.70
N ALA A 88 4.34 -4.12 -16.87
CA ALA A 88 3.71 -3.14 -17.74
C ALA A 88 2.57 -2.36 -17.06
N GLY A 89 1.70 -3.04 -16.32
CA GLY A 89 0.63 -2.38 -15.59
C GLY A 89 1.14 -1.51 -14.44
N GLN A 90 2.18 -1.96 -13.77
CA GLN A 90 2.82 -1.22 -12.68
C GLN A 90 3.57 0.01 -13.24
N GLU A 91 4.29 -0.14 -14.34
CA GLU A 91 4.95 0.97 -15.03
C GLU A 91 3.94 2.01 -15.53
N ALA A 92 2.83 1.56 -16.10
CA ALA A 92 1.78 2.46 -16.56
C ALA A 92 1.19 3.26 -15.41
N LEU A 93 0.93 2.64 -14.26
CA LEU A 93 0.44 3.33 -13.07
C LEU A 93 1.46 4.33 -12.54
N ALA A 94 2.73 3.95 -12.49
CA ALA A 94 3.81 4.84 -12.06
C ALA A 94 3.99 6.04 -13.00
N GLY A 95 3.68 5.90 -14.28
CA GLY A 95 3.74 6.96 -15.28
C GLY A 95 2.59 7.96 -15.21
N LEU A 96 1.53 7.68 -14.45
CA LEU A 96 0.43 8.61 -14.26
C LEU A 96 0.81 9.71 -13.26
N GLY A 97 0.18 10.88 -13.40
CA GLY A 97 0.29 11.90 -12.36
C GLY A 97 -0.18 11.35 -11.02
N THR A 98 0.50 11.75 -9.94
CA THR A 98 0.25 11.22 -8.59
C THR A 98 -1.23 11.33 -8.18
N ALA A 99 -1.85 12.48 -8.42
CA ALA A 99 -3.26 12.69 -8.06
C ALA A 99 -4.19 11.75 -8.82
N ARG A 100 -3.94 11.53 -10.11
CA ARG A 100 -4.72 10.60 -10.92
C ARG A 100 -4.51 9.16 -10.45
N ALA A 101 -3.28 8.77 -10.20
CA ALA A 101 -2.97 7.43 -9.69
C ALA A 101 -3.70 7.16 -8.36
N MET A 102 -3.70 8.12 -7.44
CA MET A 102 -4.40 8.00 -6.17
C MET A 102 -5.92 7.88 -6.34
N ARG A 103 -6.52 8.65 -7.25
CA ARG A 103 -7.95 8.53 -7.53
C ARG A 103 -8.33 7.16 -8.09
N LEU A 104 -7.50 6.62 -8.96
CA LEU A 104 -7.71 5.28 -9.52
C LEU A 104 -7.60 4.19 -8.44
N VAL A 105 -6.56 4.26 -7.65
CA VAL A 105 -6.33 3.29 -6.56
C VAL A 105 -7.46 3.34 -5.54
N ALA A 106 -8.00 4.52 -5.25
CA ALA A 106 -9.13 4.67 -4.33
C ALA A 106 -10.41 3.98 -4.81
N GLN A 107 -10.53 3.68 -6.09
CA GLN A 107 -11.68 2.95 -6.64
C GLN A 107 -11.55 1.42 -6.52
N LEU A 108 -10.42 0.92 -6.10
CA LEU A 108 -10.19 -0.51 -5.91
C LEU A 108 -10.79 -0.99 -4.58
N PRO A 109 -11.13 -2.29 -4.48
CA PRO A 109 -11.42 -2.90 -3.18
C PRO A 109 -10.27 -2.63 -2.20
N PRO A 110 -10.56 -2.46 -0.89
CA PRO A 110 -9.55 -2.02 0.10
C PRO A 110 -8.27 -2.84 0.10
N GLU A 111 -8.36 -4.15 0.02
CA GLU A 111 -7.19 -5.03 -0.03
C GLU A 111 -6.32 -4.77 -1.25
N GLN A 112 -6.93 -4.68 -2.42
CA GLN A 112 -6.23 -4.42 -3.66
C GLN A 112 -5.59 -3.03 -3.65
N ALA A 113 -6.31 -2.04 -3.14
CA ALA A 113 -5.81 -0.67 -2.99
C ALA A 113 -4.56 -0.64 -2.09
N GLU A 114 -4.59 -1.34 -0.96
CA GLU A 114 -3.45 -1.42 -0.05
C GLU A 114 -2.23 -2.05 -0.71
N ILE A 115 -2.42 -3.20 -1.35
CA ILE A 115 -1.31 -3.93 -1.98
C ILE A 115 -0.68 -3.11 -3.11
N VAL A 116 -1.48 -2.51 -3.97
CA VAL A 116 -0.96 -1.64 -5.04
C VAL A 116 -0.24 -0.43 -4.47
N SER A 117 -0.78 0.18 -3.42
CA SER A 117 -0.13 1.33 -2.77
C SER A 117 1.25 0.96 -2.22
N LEU A 118 1.36 -0.18 -1.55
CA LEU A 118 2.65 -0.65 -1.01
C LEU A 118 3.63 -1.01 -2.11
N ARG A 119 3.15 -1.63 -3.19
CA ARG A 119 4.00 -2.03 -4.30
C ARG A 119 4.47 -0.85 -5.16
N VAL A 120 3.58 0.06 -5.49
CA VAL A 120 3.84 1.14 -6.45
C VAL A 120 4.25 2.43 -5.76
N LEU A 121 3.48 2.90 -4.78
CA LEU A 121 3.77 4.18 -4.11
C LEU A 121 4.94 4.04 -3.13
N ALA A 122 4.96 2.98 -2.36
CA ALA A 122 6.00 2.74 -1.37
C ALA A 122 7.22 2.00 -1.93
N ASP A 123 7.14 1.49 -3.15
CA ASP A 123 8.22 0.77 -3.83
C ASP A 123 8.76 -0.40 -3.01
N LEU A 124 7.86 -1.18 -2.42
CA LEU A 124 8.20 -2.38 -1.66
C LEU A 124 8.09 -3.62 -2.55
N ASP A 125 8.97 -4.59 -2.34
CA ASP A 125 8.89 -5.86 -3.06
C ASP A 125 7.75 -6.75 -2.53
N VAL A 126 7.46 -7.83 -3.26
CA VAL A 126 6.37 -8.74 -2.90
C VAL A 126 6.57 -9.37 -1.53
N ALA A 127 7.81 -9.74 -1.18
CA ALA A 127 8.12 -10.36 0.11
C ALA A 127 7.84 -9.38 1.26
N ALA A 128 8.25 -8.12 1.12
CA ALA A 128 8.00 -7.08 2.12
C ALA A 128 6.50 -6.83 2.28
N VAL A 129 5.77 -6.69 1.18
CA VAL A 129 4.32 -6.49 1.22
C VAL A 129 3.61 -7.67 1.88
N ALA A 130 4.00 -8.90 1.54
CA ALA A 130 3.44 -10.11 2.14
C ALA A 130 3.59 -10.10 3.66
N THR A 131 4.77 -9.74 4.16
CA THR A 131 5.02 -9.61 5.59
C THR A 131 4.16 -8.53 6.23
N ILE A 132 4.05 -7.38 5.60
CA ILE A 132 3.28 -6.24 6.14
C ILE A 132 1.80 -6.57 6.23
N VAL A 133 1.22 -7.15 5.19
CA VAL A 133 -0.22 -7.43 5.14
C VAL A 133 -0.60 -8.79 5.74
N GLY A 134 0.39 -9.60 6.15
CA GLY A 134 0.14 -10.90 6.77
C GLY A 134 -0.38 -11.96 5.80
N LYS A 135 0.05 -11.91 4.54
CA LYS A 135 -0.37 -12.84 3.50
C LYS A 135 0.83 -13.54 2.87
N SER A 136 0.58 -14.60 2.10
CA SER A 136 1.63 -15.25 1.33
C SER A 136 2.06 -14.39 0.13
N PRO A 137 3.31 -14.54 -0.33
CA PRO A 137 3.74 -13.87 -1.57
C PRO A 137 2.85 -14.19 -2.77
N GLY A 138 2.36 -15.42 -2.88
CA GLY A 138 1.42 -15.83 -3.93
C GLY A 138 0.10 -15.06 -3.87
N ALA A 139 -0.47 -14.91 -2.66
CA ALA A 139 -1.69 -14.13 -2.47
C ALA A 139 -1.50 -12.65 -2.83
N VAL A 140 -0.33 -12.08 -2.49
CA VAL A 140 0.01 -10.70 -2.87
C VAL A 140 0.08 -10.55 -4.39
N ARG A 141 0.71 -11.49 -5.09
CA ARG A 141 0.78 -11.46 -6.56
C ARG A 141 -0.60 -11.55 -7.20
N VAL A 142 -1.47 -12.42 -6.70
CA VAL A 142 -2.85 -12.55 -7.21
C VAL A 142 -3.61 -11.25 -7.00
N ALA A 143 -3.57 -10.69 -5.80
CA ALA A 143 -4.25 -9.42 -5.50
C ALA A 143 -3.73 -8.27 -6.37
N GLN A 144 -2.42 -8.18 -6.56
CA GLN A 144 -1.81 -7.18 -7.43
C GLN A 144 -2.26 -7.35 -8.88
N HIS A 145 -2.26 -8.57 -9.39
CA HIS A 145 -2.71 -8.86 -10.75
C HIS A 145 -4.15 -8.41 -10.98
N ARG A 146 -5.04 -8.78 -10.05
CA ARG A 146 -6.45 -8.39 -10.13
C ARG A 146 -6.65 -6.88 -10.01
N ALA A 147 -5.87 -6.25 -9.14
CA ALA A 147 -5.90 -4.80 -8.99
C ALA A 147 -5.49 -4.08 -10.28
N LEU A 148 -4.39 -4.50 -10.89
CA LEU A 148 -3.91 -3.89 -12.13
C LEU A 148 -4.87 -4.13 -13.30
N LYS A 149 -5.47 -5.31 -13.37
CA LYS A 149 -6.50 -5.61 -14.36
C LYS A 149 -7.73 -4.70 -14.19
N ARG A 150 -8.19 -4.53 -12.97
CA ARG A 150 -9.31 -3.65 -12.66
C ARG A 150 -8.99 -2.18 -12.96
N LEU A 151 -7.78 -1.74 -12.65
CA LEU A 151 -7.34 -0.39 -13.02
C LEU A 151 -7.34 -0.18 -14.53
N ALA A 152 -6.87 -1.16 -15.29
CA ALA A 152 -6.91 -1.10 -16.75
C ALA A 152 -8.34 -0.98 -17.28
N GLU A 153 -9.29 -1.71 -16.70
CA GLU A 153 -10.72 -1.63 -17.04
C GLU A 153 -11.30 -0.24 -16.72
N ILE A 154 -10.98 0.31 -15.55
CA ILE A 154 -11.42 1.66 -15.15
C ILE A 154 -10.88 2.71 -16.11
N VAL A 155 -9.60 2.65 -16.42
CA VAL A 155 -8.95 3.60 -17.34
C VAL A 155 -9.55 3.50 -18.75
N ALA A 156 -9.81 2.28 -19.23
CA ALA A 156 -10.45 2.08 -20.52
C ALA A 156 -11.85 2.70 -20.57
N ALA A 157 -12.61 2.60 -19.49
CA ALA A 157 -13.93 3.22 -19.35
C ALA A 157 -13.87 4.75 -19.33
N GLU A 158 -12.75 5.32 -18.85
CA GLU A 158 -12.53 6.78 -18.81
C GLU A 158 -11.97 7.34 -20.13
N GLY A 159 -11.74 6.50 -21.15
CA GLY A 159 -11.24 6.93 -22.45
C GLY A 159 -9.75 6.63 -22.71
N GLY A 160 -9.14 5.86 -21.84
CA GLY A 160 -7.76 5.36 -22.02
C GLY A 160 -6.70 6.07 -21.18
N TRP A 161 -5.50 5.59 -21.38
CA TRP A 161 -4.31 6.07 -20.64
C TRP A 161 -3.87 7.48 -21.00
#